data_1d3f9903cbcd5cbb4d9c0c771e8615f4
#
_entry.id   1d3f9903cbcd5cbb4d9c0c771e8615f4
#
_cell.length_a   1.000
_cell.length_b   1.000
_cell.length_c   1.000
_cell.angle_alpha   90.00
_cell.angle_beta   90.00
_cell.angle_gamma   90.00
#
_symmetry.space_group_name_H-M   'P 1'
#
loop_
_entity.id
_entity.type
_entity.pdbx_description
1 polymer ?
#
loop_
_entity_poly.entity_id
_entity_poly.type
_entity_poly.pdbx_seq_one_letter_code
_entity_poly.pdbx_strand_id
1 'polypeptide(L)'
;MKYTIHDLHEQLVKKEISAVELTKKISAHRDSVEGDIHAYLSTSDESALSVAAKVDAKIAAGEEISDLAGIPGAIKDNMCIKGETCTAASRMLEHWVSPYDATVIEKLKGEDYISLGKTNMDEFAMGSSTERSAFGPSRNPWNTDYVPGGSSGGSAAAVAANEAIWSLGSDTGGSIRQPASFNGIVGLKPTYGLVSRYGLLAFASSLDQIGPLVKDVTDAAIVLNAIAGHDPRDSTSIPQEKKDYKKALVRDVKGMKIGVPKEFFGEGIKEETKAAIDAALDFYKKEGAEIVPVSIPHINSGVSVYYIIAPAEASSNLARYDGVSYGFRAPGEDIIDMYIKTRSQGFGEEVKRRIMLGNYVLSAGYYDAYYLKALKVRTLLKQEFDEAFKLCDVIAAPSASGTSFKFGAFSDPLSLYMEDICTVPVNLIGAPSISIPVGFKDGMPLGMQLIGKTLAEETILQAAYTFEQAHPEFTKTAPKGEIKE
;
A
#
# COMPACT_ATOMS: atom_id res chain seq x y z
N MET A 1 -19.61 17.03 5.10
CA MET A 1 -18.23 17.40 4.73
C MET A 1 -17.59 16.19 4.08
N LYS A 2 -16.95 16.37 2.92
CA LYS A 2 -16.11 15.31 2.37
C LYS A 2 -14.71 15.42 3.00
N TYR A 3 -14.19 14.30 3.48
CA TYR A 3 -12.86 14.25 4.11
C TYR A 3 -11.82 13.77 3.10
N THR A 4 -11.60 14.56 2.03
CA THR A 4 -10.55 14.37 1.02
C THR A 4 -9.48 15.44 1.17
N ILE A 5 -8.28 15.21 0.64
CA ILE A 5 -7.18 16.18 0.72
C ILE A 5 -7.59 17.48 0.02
N HIS A 6 -8.06 17.36 -1.24
CA HIS A 6 -8.36 18.52 -2.05
C HIS A 6 -9.55 19.37 -1.51
N ASP A 7 -10.63 18.73 -1.03
CA ASP A 7 -11.76 19.44 -0.42
C ASP A 7 -11.33 20.17 0.89
N LEU A 8 -10.49 19.52 1.71
CA LEU A 8 -10.01 20.10 2.97
C LEU A 8 -8.97 21.20 2.74
N HIS A 9 -8.09 21.04 1.76
CA HIS A 9 -7.15 22.10 1.36
C HIS A 9 -7.91 23.34 0.93
N GLU A 10 -8.97 23.21 0.12
CA GLU A 10 -9.81 24.33 -0.30
C GLU A 10 -10.45 25.06 0.91
N GLN A 11 -10.95 24.31 1.90
CA GLN A 11 -11.52 24.87 3.13
C GLN A 11 -10.47 25.59 3.99
N LEU A 12 -9.23 25.03 4.10
CA LEU A 12 -8.12 25.70 4.79
C LEU A 12 -7.75 27.03 4.12
N VAL A 13 -7.61 27.03 2.80
CA VAL A 13 -7.29 28.26 2.03
C VAL A 13 -8.39 29.31 2.17
N LYS A 14 -9.67 28.90 2.16
CA LYS A 14 -10.83 29.77 2.37
C LYS A 14 -11.01 30.20 3.84
N LYS A 15 -10.21 29.65 4.77
CA LYS A 15 -10.32 29.88 6.22
C LYS A 15 -11.69 29.44 6.80
N GLU A 16 -12.33 28.44 6.20
CA GLU A 16 -13.57 27.84 6.69
C GLU A 16 -13.32 26.90 7.88
N ILE A 17 -12.10 26.33 7.93
CA ILE A 17 -11.58 25.56 9.06
C ILE A 17 -10.09 25.88 9.21
N SER A 18 -9.54 25.80 10.42
CA SER A 18 -8.10 25.87 10.64
C SER A 18 -7.46 24.46 10.64
N ALA A 19 -6.16 24.38 10.36
CA ALA A 19 -5.42 23.13 10.41
C ALA A 19 -5.42 22.54 11.83
N VAL A 20 -5.38 23.40 12.86
CA VAL A 20 -5.49 22.98 14.27
C VAL A 20 -6.86 22.39 14.58
N GLU A 21 -7.96 23.01 14.13
CA GLU A 21 -9.31 22.48 14.31
C GLU A 21 -9.50 21.16 13.58
N LEU A 22 -9.05 21.06 12.32
CA LEU A 22 -9.11 19.83 11.55
C LEU A 22 -8.34 18.71 12.25
N THR A 23 -7.10 18.98 12.67
CA THR A 23 -6.25 17.98 13.36
C THR A 23 -6.93 17.49 14.63
N LYS A 24 -7.45 18.39 15.48
CA LYS A 24 -8.17 18.00 16.70
C LYS A 24 -9.40 17.17 16.39
N LYS A 25 -10.17 17.53 15.35
CA LYS A 25 -11.38 16.80 14.96
C LYS A 25 -11.06 15.37 14.52
N ILE A 26 -10.03 15.19 13.69
CA ILE A 26 -9.62 13.87 13.22
C ILE A 26 -9.01 13.04 14.35
N SER A 27 -8.14 13.61 15.19
CA SER A 27 -7.59 12.90 16.37
C SER A 27 -8.69 12.47 17.35
N ALA A 28 -9.68 13.33 17.63
CA ALA A 28 -10.80 12.97 18.50
C ALA A 28 -11.67 11.86 17.91
N HIS A 29 -11.90 11.89 16.59
CA HIS A 29 -12.62 10.81 15.92
C HIS A 29 -11.82 9.50 15.98
N ARG A 30 -10.51 9.52 15.64
CA ARG A 30 -9.60 8.38 15.80
C ARG A 30 -9.74 7.77 17.20
N ASP A 31 -9.58 8.57 18.24
CA ASP A 31 -9.62 8.09 19.63
C ASP A 31 -10.96 7.45 19.99
N SER A 32 -12.06 7.82 19.30
CA SER A 32 -13.39 7.26 19.52
C SER A 32 -13.61 5.90 18.88
N VAL A 33 -12.83 5.54 17.83
CA VAL A 33 -13.04 4.30 17.03
C VAL A 33 -11.81 3.37 17.06
N GLU A 34 -10.62 3.86 17.42
CA GLU A 34 -9.35 3.12 17.39
C GLU A 34 -9.37 1.87 18.30
N GLY A 35 -10.13 1.92 19.41
CA GLY A 35 -10.33 0.74 20.26
C GLY A 35 -10.99 -0.45 19.55
N ASP A 36 -11.78 -0.19 18.51
CA ASP A 36 -12.43 -1.20 17.68
C ASP A 36 -11.61 -1.56 16.44
N ILE A 37 -10.83 -0.61 15.88
CA ILE A 37 -10.12 -0.74 14.59
C ILE A 37 -8.68 -1.20 14.77
N HIS A 38 -7.97 -0.63 15.75
CA HIS A 38 -6.55 -0.90 16.02
C HIS A 38 -5.67 -0.63 14.79
N ALA A 39 -5.86 0.54 14.17
CA ALA A 39 -5.14 0.96 12.99
C ALA A 39 -3.74 1.49 13.29
N TYR A 40 -3.50 2.00 14.49
CA TYR A 40 -2.25 2.63 14.91
C TYR A 40 -1.42 1.77 15.88
N LEU A 41 -0.11 1.90 15.80
CA LEU A 41 0.85 1.40 16.80
C LEU A 41 1.37 2.51 17.68
N SER A 42 1.42 3.75 17.17
CA SER A 42 1.75 4.94 17.95
C SER A 42 1.08 6.17 17.35
N THR A 43 0.84 7.18 18.19
CA THR A 43 0.25 8.46 17.81
C THR A 43 1.24 9.61 18.05
N SER A 44 1.09 10.73 17.31
CA SER A 44 2.03 11.85 17.31
C SER A 44 1.30 13.20 17.47
N ASP A 45 0.26 13.26 18.32
CA ASP A 45 -0.66 14.40 18.42
C ASP A 45 0.00 15.73 18.77
N GLU A 46 1.00 15.75 19.66
CA GLU A 46 1.69 16.97 20.03
C GLU A 46 2.44 17.57 18.83
N SER A 47 3.20 16.75 18.11
CA SER A 47 3.90 17.19 16.90
C SER A 47 2.95 17.56 15.79
N ALA A 48 1.83 16.83 15.63
CA ALA A 48 0.76 17.12 14.67
C ALA A 48 0.16 18.53 14.90
N LEU A 49 -0.20 18.86 16.14
CA LEU A 49 -0.73 20.18 16.49
C LEU A 49 0.31 21.31 16.32
N SER A 50 1.60 21.02 16.57
CA SER A 50 2.68 21.99 16.33
C SER A 50 2.81 22.34 14.84
N VAL A 51 2.73 21.34 13.94
CA VAL A 51 2.76 21.57 12.48
C VAL A 51 1.48 22.29 12.04
N ALA A 52 0.31 21.87 12.53
CA ALA A 52 -0.96 22.52 12.24
C ALA A 52 -0.95 24.02 12.56
N ALA A 53 -0.44 24.40 13.74
CA ALA A 53 -0.32 25.81 14.12
C ALA A 53 0.62 26.61 13.20
N LYS A 54 1.70 26.00 12.67
CA LYS A 54 2.58 26.65 11.69
C LYS A 54 1.86 26.87 10.36
N VAL A 55 1.06 25.91 9.91
CA VAL A 55 0.27 26.05 8.68
C VAL A 55 -0.78 27.15 8.83
N ASP A 56 -1.49 27.19 9.96
CA ASP A 56 -2.44 28.27 10.25
C ASP A 56 -1.77 29.66 10.25
N ALA A 57 -0.55 29.77 10.78
CA ALA A 57 0.22 31.01 10.72
C ALA A 57 0.58 31.41 9.28
N LYS A 58 0.98 30.48 8.40
CA LYS A 58 1.23 30.74 6.98
C LYS A 58 -0.04 31.24 6.28
N ILE A 59 -1.18 30.55 6.48
CA ILE A 59 -2.48 30.95 5.91
C ILE A 59 -2.89 32.35 6.40
N ALA A 60 -2.68 32.65 7.68
CA ALA A 60 -2.97 33.97 8.24
C ALA A 60 -2.12 35.07 7.61
N ALA A 61 -0.84 34.78 7.33
CA ALA A 61 0.10 35.68 6.66
C ALA A 61 -0.18 35.87 5.14
N GLY A 62 -1.09 35.06 4.56
CA GLY A 62 -1.42 35.08 3.13
C GLY A 62 -0.39 34.34 2.27
N GLU A 63 0.42 33.47 2.85
CA GLU A 63 1.35 32.61 2.13
C GLU A 63 0.60 31.50 1.40
N GLU A 64 1.07 31.10 0.21
CA GLU A 64 0.60 29.90 -0.47
C GLU A 64 1.05 28.65 0.28
N ILE A 65 0.15 27.69 0.43
CA ILE A 65 0.43 26.40 1.04
C ILE A 65 0.33 25.28 0.02
N SER A 66 1.08 24.19 0.22
CA SER A 66 0.99 23.02 -0.64
C SER A 66 -0.33 22.25 -0.43
N ASP A 67 -0.71 21.41 -1.40
CA ASP A 67 -1.96 20.62 -1.34
C ASP A 67 -2.05 19.74 -0.06
N LEU A 68 -0.91 19.29 0.49
CA LEU A 68 -0.84 18.45 1.71
C LEU A 68 -0.65 19.25 3.00
N ALA A 69 -0.38 20.55 2.92
CA ALA A 69 -0.13 21.37 4.10
C ALA A 69 -1.35 21.41 5.02
N GLY A 70 -1.12 21.05 6.28
CA GLY A 70 -2.19 21.05 7.27
C GLY A 70 -3.19 19.90 7.17
N ILE A 71 -2.99 18.93 6.28
CA ILE A 71 -3.88 17.78 6.11
C ILE A 71 -3.35 16.58 6.92
N PRO A 72 -4.14 16.06 7.89
CA PRO A 72 -3.73 14.93 8.73
C PRO A 72 -3.60 13.62 7.96
N GLY A 73 -2.42 13.00 8.03
CA GLY A 73 -2.12 11.71 7.41
C GLY A 73 -1.48 10.73 8.38
N ALA A 74 -1.30 9.49 7.94
CA ALA A 74 -0.70 8.42 8.72
C ALA A 74 0.37 7.67 7.92
N ILE A 75 1.37 7.12 8.61
CA ILE A 75 2.53 6.50 7.98
C ILE A 75 2.66 5.04 8.44
N LYS A 76 2.70 4.10 7.50
CA LYS A 76 2.94 2.68 7.81
C LYS A 76 4.22 2.50 8.63
N ASP A 77 4.17 1.65 9.63
CA ASP A 77 5.24 1.52 10.63
C ASP A 77 6.49 0.77 10.15
N ASN A 78 6.73 0.76 8.86
CA ASN A 78 8.00 0.35 8.25
C ASN A 78 8.75 1.50 7.55
N MET A 79 8.27 2.73 7.67
CA MET A 79 8.95 3.93 7.15
C MET A 79 9.53 4.73 8.32
N CYS A 80 10.83 5.03 8.25
CA CYS A 80 11.56 5.72 9.29
C CYS A 80 11.16 7.20 9.39
N ILE A 81 10.75 7.63 10.58
CA ILE A 81 10.61 9.03 10.96
C ILE A 81 11.62 9.30 12.07
N LYS A 82 12.51 10.26 11.87
CA LYS A 82 13.57 10.59 12.85
C LYS A 82 12.98 10.96 14.20
N GLY A 83 13.43 10.26 15.24
CA GLY A 83 12.99 10.47 16.63
C GLY A 83 11.73 9.70 17.00
N GLU A 84 11.09 8.98 16.07
CA GLU A 84 9.94 8.13 16.32
C GLU A 84 10.31 6.64 16.27
N THR A 85 9.53 5.80 16.93
CA THR A 85 9.66 4.34 16.81
C THR A 85 9.31 3.88 15.41
N CYS A 86 10.01 2.85 14.93
CA CYS A 86 9.73 2.20 13.65
C CYS A 86 9.90 0.69 13.85
N THR A 87 8.80 0.00 14.14
CA THR A 87 8.84 -1.37 14.64
C THR A 87 8.68 -2.42 13.57
N ALA A 88 8.18 -2.05 12.37
CA ALA A 88 7.69 -2.98 11.35
C ALA A 88 6.70 -4.02 11.93
N ALA A 89 5.94 -3.64 12.95
CA ALA A 89 5.02 -4.48 13.71
C ALA A 89 5.70 -5.74 14.30
N SER A 90 6.99 -5.66 14.66
CA SER A 90 7.83 -6.75 15.17
C SER A 90 8.39 -6.42 16.55
N ARG A 91 8.44 -7.42 17.43
CA ARG A 91 9.17 -7.31 18.70
C ARG A 91 10.65 -7.09 18.50
N MET A 92 11.19 -7.48 17.35
CA MET A 92 12.60 -7.26 17.00
C MET A 92 12.99 -5.78 17.05
N LEU A 93 12.05 -4.86 16.70
CA LEU A 93 12.27 -3.42 16.66
C LEU A 93 11.35 -2.62 17.61
N GLU A 94 10.69 -3.28 18.57
CA GLU A 94 9.67 -2.69 19.44
C GLU A 94 10.10 -1.37 20.09
N HIS A 95 11.38 -1.26 20.48
CA HIS A 95 11.94 -0.07 21.15
C HIS A 95 12.94 0.68 20.26
N TRP A 96 13.03 0.34 18.99
CA TRP A 96 13.96 1.02 18.10
C TRP A 96 13.40 2.36 17.62
N VAL A 97 14.13 3.44 17.98
CA VAL A 97 13.85 4.80 17.54
C VAL A 97 14.72 5.12 16.32
N SER A 98 14.10 5.57 15.24
CA SER A 98 14.83 5.87 14.00
C SER A 98 15.73 7.11 14.17
N PRO A 99 17.03 7.02 13.83
CA PRO A 99 17.95 8.17 13.88
C PRO A 99 17.86 9.07 12.64
N TYR A 100 17.09 8.70 11.61
CA TYR A 100 16.96 9.42 10.33
C TYR A 100 15.54 9.32 9.77
N ASP A 101 15.23 10.20 8.83
CA ASP A 101 13.99 10.16 8.06
C ASP A 101 14.14 9.31 6.79
N ALA A 102 13.07 8.64 6.39
CA ALA A 102 12.95 8.12 5.04
C ALA A 102 12.83 9.28 4.04
N THR A 103 13.27 9.07 2.79
CA THR A 103 13.16 10.10 1.75
C THR A 103 11.74 10.62 1.56
N VAL A 104 10.75 9.73 1.61
CA VAL A 104 9.34 10.14 1.52
C VAL A 104 8.94 11.06 2.68
N ILE A 105 9.48 10.85 3.87
CA ILE A 105 9.22 11.69 5.04
C ILE A 105 9.90 13.05 4.91
N GLU A 106 11.15 13.10 4.43
CA GLU A 106 11.84 14.37 4.15
C GLU A 106 11.04 15.22 3.15
N LYS A 107 10.55 14.58 2.07
CA LYS A 107 9.71 15.25 1.07
C LYS A 107 8.40 15.76 1.66
N LEU A 108 7.69 14.92 2.42
CA LEU A 108 6.44 15.30 3.07
C LEU A 108 6.61 16.42 4.11
N LYS A 109 7.74 16.44 4.85
CA LYS A 109 8.08 17.57 5.73
C LYS A 109 8.23 18.88 4.97
N GLY A 110 8.72 18.81 3.73
CA GLY A 110 8.78 19.98 2.82
C GLY A 110 7.40 20.46 2.37
N GLU A 111 6.38 19.61 2.43
CA GLU A 111 4.99 19.92 2.12
C GLU A 111 4.15 20.32 3.37
N ASP A 112 4.76 20.51 4.53
CA ASP A 112 4.09 20.79 5.81
C ASP A 112 2.95 19.81 6.15
N TYR A 113 3.16 18.51 5.84
CA TYR A 113 2.18 17.47 6.16
C TYR A 113 2.03 17.28 7.68
N ILE A 114 0.88 16.83 8.11
CA ILE A 114 0.62 16.47 9.51
C ILE A 114 0.66 14.95 9.65
N SER A 115 1.58 14.42 10.50
CA SER A 115 1.59 13.02 10.89
C SER A 115 0.74 12.80 12.14
N LEU A 116 -0.28 11.95 12.05
CA LEU A 116 -1.06 11.52 13.22
C LEU A 116 -0.43 10.32 13.94
N GLY A 117 0.54 9.66 13.30
CA GLY A 117 1.24 8.52 13.90
C GLY A 117 1.57 7.41 12.91
N LYS A 118 1.98 6.26 13.48
CA LYS A 118 2.46 5.08 12.77
C LYS A 118 1.39 4.00 12.74
N THR A 119 1.03 3.54 11.55
CA THR A 119 -0.05 2.55 11.37
C THR A 119 0.44 1.11 11.45
N ASN A 120 -0.43 0.25 11.98
CA ASN A 120 -0.23 -1.17 12.14
C ASN A 120 -0.09 -1.89 10.77
N MET A 121 0.55 -3.05 10.79
CA MET A 121 0.87 -3.81 9.58
C MET A 121 1.15 -5.28 9.92
N ASP A 122 1.21 -6.15 8.93
CA ASP A 122 1.81 -7.47 9.12
C ASP A 122 3.31 -7.33 9.38
N GLU A 123 3.85 -8.16 10.27
CA GLU A 123 5.24 -8.12 10.71
C GLU A 123 6.22 -8.12 9.51
N PHE A 124 7.12 -7.13 9.43
CA PHE A 124 8.05 -6.90 8.31
C PHE A 124 7.39 -6.93 6.93
N ALA A 125 6.12 -6.49 6.83
CA ALA A 125 5.31 -6.52 5.62
C ALA A 125 5.07 -7.93 5.06
N MET A 126 5.16 -8.97 5.90
CA MET A 126 5.01 -10.39 5.54
C MET A 126 3.62 -10.91 5.93
N GLY A 127 2.62 -10.61 5.11
CA GLY A 127 1.25 -11.04 5.28
C GLY A 127 0.30 -10.29 4.35
N SER A 128 -0.96 -10.73 4.35
CA SER A 128 -2.02 -10.18 3.48
C SER A 128 -3.32 -9.90 4.27
N SER A 129 -3.24 -9.81 5.62
CA SER A 129 -4.42 -9.67 6.48
C SER A 129 -4.25 -8.75 7.68
N THR A 130 -3.02 -8.35 8.02
CA THR A 130 -2.63 -7.63 9.25
C THR A 130 -2.95 -8.40 10.55
N GLU A 131 -3.10 -9.74 10.44
CA GLU A 131 -3.20 -10.64 11.58
C GLU A 131 -1.82 -10.97 12.20
N ARG A 132 -0.72 -10.70 11.46
CA ARG A 132 0.65 -11.07 11.83
C ARG A 132 1.42 -10.00 12.59
N SER A 133 0.76 -8.93 13.01
CA SER A 133 1.37 -7.92 13.87
C SER A 133 1.70 -8.50 15.25
N ALA A 134 2.90 -8.21 15.76
CA ALA A 134 3.28 -8.58 17.12
C ALA A 134 2.48 -7.83 18.21
N PHE A 135 1.77 -6.76 17.81
CA PHE A 135 0.99 -5.88 18.70
C PHE A 135 -0.53 -6.11 18.59
N GLY A 136 -0.94 -7.16 17.88
CA GLY A 136 -2.34 -7.50 17.64
C GLY A 136 -2.86 -7.05 16.26
N PRO A 137 -3.98 -7.63 15.80
CA PRO A 137 -4.51 -7.39 14.46
C PRO A 137 -5.25 -6.05 14.36
N SER A 138 -5.22 -5.43 13.17
CA SER A 138 -6.16 -4.38 12.79
C SER A 138 -7.45 -4.99 12.25
N ARG A 139 -8.54 -4.24 12.32
CA ARG A 139 -9.89 -4.67 11.90
C ARG A 139 -10.42 -3.81 10.78
N ASN A 140 -11.32 -4.41 9.97
CA ASN A 140 -11.92 -3.72 8.84
C ASN A 140 -13.02 -2.75 9.32
N PRO A 141 -12.99 -1.46 8.95
CA PRO A 141 -14.01 -0.47 9.35
C PRO A 141 -15.42 -0.74 8.82
N TRP A 142 -15.57 -1.55 7.76
CA TRP A 142 -16.87 -1.97 7.24
C TRP A 142 -17.52 -3.02 8.14
N ASN A 143 -16.70 -3.93 8.67
CA ASN A 143 -17.16 -4.94 9.62
C ASN A 143 -15.95 -5.46 10.42
N THR A 144 -15.94 -5.24 11.72
CA THR A 144 -14.82 -5.55 12.62
C THR A 144 -14.57 -7.05 12.84
N ASP A 145 -15.43 -7.94 12.33
CA ASP A 145 -15.19 -9.38 12.27
C ASP A 145 -14.30 -9.79 11.09
N TYR A 146 -13.97 -8.85 10.21
CA TYR A 146 -13.22 -9.08 8.97
C TYR A 146 -11.85 -8.39 9.03
N VAL A 147 -10.89 -8.96 8.30
CA VAL A 147 -9.55 -8.40 8.18
C VAL A 147 -9.56 -7.14 7.30
N PRO A 148 -8.69 -6.15 7.53
CA PRO A 148 -8.55 -4.98 6.65
C PRO A 148 -7.69 -5.28 5.41
N GLY A 149 -7.22 -6.54 5.25
CA GLY A 149 -6.16 -6.86 4.30
C GLY A 149 -4.77 -6.51 4.84
N GLY A 150 -3.77 -6.67 4.02
CA GLY A 150 -2.38 -6.46 4.41
C GLY A 150 -1.38 -6.52 3.24
N SER A 151 -0.17 -6.18 3.56
CA SER A 151 0.38 -5.86 4.88
C SER A 151 0.13 -4.42 5.36
N SER A 152 -0.46 -3.50 4.56
CA SER A 152 -0.78 -2.11 4.95
C SER A 152 -2.22 -1.99 5.50
N GLY A 153 -2.69 -2.99 6.28
CA GLY A 153 -4.08 -3.01 6.73
C GLY A 153 -4.42 -1.87 7.69
N GLY A 154 -3.54 -1.53 8.61
CA GLY A 154 -3.74 -0.36 9.48
C GLY A 154 -3.80 0.96 8.70
N SER A 155 -2.93 1.13 7.68
CA SER A 155 -2.97 2.30 6.80
C SER A 155 -4.29 2.42 6.03
N ALA A 156 -4.80 1.30 5.50
CA ALA A 156 -6.07 1.28 4.77
C ALA A 156 -7.27 1.50 5.70
N ALA A 157 -7.26 0.84 6.86
CA ALA A 157 -8.32 0.99 7.86
C ALA A 157 -8.40 2.42 8.39
N ALA A 158 -7.26 3.05 8.70
CA ALA A 158 -7.23 4.45 9.17
C ALA A 158 -7.88 5.41 8.18
N VAL A 159 -7.64 5.26 6.87
CA VAL A 159 -8.26 6.09 5.84
C VAL A 159 -9.75 5.80 5.70
N ALA A 160 -10.14 4.53 5.64
CA ALA A 160 -11.55 4.13 5.52
C ALA A 160 -12.39 4.53 6.74
N ALA A 161 -11.77 4.50 7.94
CA ALA A 161 -12.39 4.91 9.20
C ALA A 161 -12.32 6.42 9.45
N ASN A 162 -11.78 7.25 8.57
CA ASN A 162 -11.52 8.68 8.83
C ASN A 162 -10.63 8.98 10.05
N GLU A 163 -9.82 8.03 10.47
CA GLU A 163 -8.77 8.25 11.48
C GLU A 163 -7.56 8.99 10.89
N ALA A 164 -7.44 8.98 9.59
CA ALA A 164 -6.56 9.81 8.79
C ALA A 164 -7.25 10.18 7.47
N ILE A 165 -6.86 11.30 6.87
CA ILE A 165 -7.39 11.72 5.56
C ILE A 165 -6.71 10.92 4.44
N TRP A 166 -5.43 10.65 4.59
CA TRP A 166 -4.59 9.86 3.70
C TRP A 166 -3.56 9.07 4.49
N SER A 167 -2.96 8.07 3.87
CA SER A 167 -1.84 7.36 4.48
C SER A 167 -0.83 6.89 3.44
N LEU A 168 0.40 6.58 3.89
CA LEU A 168 1.36 5.82 3.11
C LEU A 168 1.35 4.34 3.51
N GLY A 169 1.40 3.50 2.49
CA GLY A 169 1.63 2.07 2.61
C GLY A 169 2.89 1.62 1.85
N SER A 170 3.20 0.34 1.92
CA SER A 170 4.21 -0.31 1.08
C SER A 170 3.62 -1.54 0.42
N ASP A 171 4.01 -1.80 -0.82
CA ASP A 171 3.49 -2.88 -1.66
C ASP A 171 4.65 -3.70 -2.23
N THR A 172 4.77 -4.94 -1.76
CA THR A 172 5.78 -5.91 -2.20
C THR A 172 5.16 -7.00 -3.07
N GLY A 173 3.88 -7.34 -2.79
CA GLY A 173 3.11 -8.35 -3.50
C GLY A 173 1.62 -8.01 -3.63
N GLY A 174 1.22 -6.77 -3.30
CA GLY A 174 -0.18 -6.32 -3.29
C GLY A 174 -0.56 -5.50 -2.05
N SER A 175 0.40 -5.26 -1.16
CA SER A 175 0.14 -4.75 0.20
C SER A 175 -0.32 -3.28 0.30
N ILE A 176 -0.57 -2.60 -0.82
CA ILE A 176 -1.34 -1.35 -0.93
C ILE A 176 -2.69 -1.65 -1.59
N ARG A 177 -2.67 -2.35 -2.71
CA ARG A 177 -3.83 -2.54 -3.60
C ARG A 177 -4.89 -3.45 -3.01
N GLN A 178 -4.49 -4.57 -2.42
CA GLN A 178 -5.41 -5.53 -1.78
C GLN A 178 -6.09 -4.90 -0.55
N PRO A 179 -5.37 -4.31 0.44
CA PRO A 179 -6.06 -3.65 1.54
C PRO A 179 -6.89 -2.43 1.10
N ALA A 180 -6.51 -1.70 0.04
CA ALA A 180 -7.37 -0.67 -0.54
C ALA A 180 -8.70 -1.25 -1.03
N SER A 181 -8.67 -2.37 -1.76
CA SER A 181 -9.86 -3.09 -2.21
C SER A 181 -10.75 -3.51 -1.04
N PHE A 182 -10.18 -4.11 0.01
CA PHE A 182 -10.94 -4.60 1.16
C PHE A 182 -11.55 -3.49 2.01
N ASN A 183 -10.99 -2.28 1.96
CA ASN A 183 -11.47 -1.12 2.71
C ASN A 183 -12.29 -0.14 1.86
N GLY A 184 -12.49 -0.40 0.56
CA GLY A 184 -13.28 0.45 -0.32
C GLY A 184 -12.67 1.84 -0.55
N ILE A 185 -11.34 1.92 -0.63
CA ILE A 185 -10.56 3.12 -0.86
C ILE A 185 -9.66 2.96 -2.09
N VAL A 186 -8.98 4.03 -2.47
CA VAL A 186 -8.01 4.03 -3.57
C VAL A 186 -6.61 3.71 -3.04
N GLY A 187 -5.92 2.77 -3.69
CA GLY A 187 -4.53 2.44 -3.38
C GLY A 187 -3.66 2.42 -4.63
N LEU A 188 -2.64 3.26 -4.67
CA LEU A 188 -1.73 3.35 -5.81
C LEU A 188 -0.35 2.79 -5.47
N LYS A 189 0.02 1.73 -6.18
CA LYS A 189 1.41 1.26 -6.25
C LYS A 189 2.10 1.89 -7.46
N PRO A 190 3.04 2.83 -7.26
CA PRO A 190 3.80 3.41 -8.37
C PRO A 190 4.71 2.39 -9.08
N THR A 191 5.27 2.78 -10.21
CA THR A 191 6.37 2.07 -10.85
C THR A 191 7.51 1.85 -9.86
N TYR A 192 8.06 0.63 -9.86
CA TYR A 192 9.22 0.30 -9.02
C TYR A 192 10.37 1.29 -9.29
N GLY A 193 10.86 1.93 -8.22
CA GLY A 193 11.91 2.94 -8.28
C GLY A 193 11.45 4.37 -8.59
N LEU A 194 10.15 4.63 -8.81
CA LEU A 194 9.61 5.99 -8.94
C LEU A 194 9.62 6.75 -7.62
N VAL A 195 9.36 6.06 -6.52
CA VAL A 195 9.46 6.57 -5.15
C VAL A 195 10.61 5.88 -4.44
N SER A 196 11.51 6.66 -3.84
CA SER A 196 12.68 6.13 -3.13
C SER A 196 12.27 5.22 -1.98
N ARG A 197 13.05 4.14 -1.80
CA ARG A 197 12.95 3.19 -0.69
C ARG A 197 13.96 3.48 0.43
N TYR A 198 14.75 4.56 0.33
CA TYR A 198 15.64 4.93 1.42
C TYR A 198 14.84 5.23 2.69
N GLY A 199 15.18 4.53 3.77
CA GLY A 199 14.46 4.61 5.05
C GLY A 199 13.18 3.77 5.15
N LEU A 200 12.88 2.93 4.13
CA LEU A 200 11.92 1.85 4.21
C LEU A 200 12.61 0.61 4.79
N LEU A 201 12.06 0.00 5.84
CA LEU A 201 12.52 -1.29 6.35
C LEU A 201 12.22 -2.36 5.32
N ALA A 202 13.29 -2.94 4.75
CA ALA A 202 13.19 -3.79 3.58
C ALA A 202 12.60 -5.17 3.88
N PHE A 203 11.61 -5.58 3.09
CA PHE A 203 11.20 -6.97 2.97
C PHE A 203 11.90 -7.63 1.78
N ALA A 204 11.55 -7.26 0.54
CA ALA A 204 12.14 -7.79 -0.67
C ALA A 204 12.59 -6.63 -1.58
N SER A 205 13.91 -6.39 -1.60
CA SER A 205 14.50 -5.18 -2.18
C SER A 205 14.20 -4.98 -3.67
N SER A 206 13.96 -6.05 -4.44
CA SER A 206 13.62 -5.98 -5.85
C SER A 206 12.12 -5.81 -6.14
N LEU A 207 11.28 -5.69 -5.09
CA LEU A 207 9.82 -5.68 -5.20
C LEU A 207 9.17 -4.55 -4.40
N ASP A 208 9.76 -4.17 -3.24
CA ASP A 208 9.17 -3.18 -2.33
C ASP A 208 8.95 -1.82 -3.00
N GLN A 209 7.77 -1.24 -2.82
CA GLN A 209 7.43 0.09 -3.32
C GLN A 209 6.51 0.82 -2.33
N ILE A 210 6.80 2.10 -2.04
CA ILE A 210 5.94 2.98 -1.23
C ILE A 210 4.89 3.61 -2.14
N GLY A 211 3.66 3.79 -1.63
CA GLY A 211 2.60 4.48 -2.34
C GLY A 211 1.44 4.88 -1.44
N PRO A 212 0.52 5.73 -1.95
CA PRO A 212 -0.60 6.25 -1.19
C PRO A 212 -1.76 5.28 -1.05
N LEU A 213 -2.46 5.42 0.07
CA LEU A 213 -3.80 4.92 0.35
C LEU A 213 -4.67 6.14 0.69
N VAL A 214 -5.71 6.37 -0.08
CA VAL A 214 -6.50 7.60 -0.07
C VAL A 214 -7.96 7.31 -0.44
N LYS A 215 -8.84 8.31 -0.33
CA LYS A 215 -10.27 8.11 -0.61
C LYS A 215 -10.64 8.18 -2.07
N ASP A 216 -9.92 8.96 -2.86
CA ASP A 216 -10.20 9.16 -4.28
C ASP A 216 -8.92 9.29 -5.12
N VAL A 217 -9.10 9.29 -6.44
CA VAL A 217 -8.00 9.33 -7.40
C VAL A 217 -7.31 10.69 -7.44
N THR A 218 -8.02 11.78 -7.10
CA THR A 218 -7.44 13.12 -7.01
C THR A 218 -6.40 13.17 -5.90
N ASP A 219 -6.75 12.66 -4.74
CA ASP A 219 -5.86 12.57 -3.59
C ASP A 219 -4.65 11.65 -3.87
N ALA A 220 -4.85 10.56 -4.64
CA ALA A 220 -3.75 9.68 -5.06
C ALA A 220 -2.70 10.44 -5.90
N ALA A 221 -3.15 11.29 -6.82
CA ALA A 221 -2.26 12.13 -7.63
C ALA A 221 -1.53 13.18 -6.77
N ILE A 222 -2.21 13.79 -5.81
CA ILE A 222 -1.62 14.78 -4.89
C ILE A 222 -0.50 14.13 -4.06
N VAL A 223 -0.78 13.01 -3.40
CA VAL A 223 0.23 12.34 -2.57
C VAL A 223 1.38 11.82 -3.42
N LEU A 224 1.11 11.28 -4.62
CA LEU A 224 2.16 10.85 -5.54
C LEU A 224 3.07 12.04 -5.96
N ASN A 225 2.51 13.21 -6.23
CA ASN A 225 3.29 14.43 -6.53
C ASN A 225 4.26 14.77 -5.41
N ALA A 226 3.84 14.59 -4.15
CA ALA A 226 4.68 14.91 -3.00
C ALA A 226 5.84 13.91 -2.82
N ILE A 227 5.62 12.60 -3.06
CA ILE A 227 6.60 11.56 -2.71
C ILE A 227 7.46 11.09 -3.88
N ALA A 228 7.01 11.25 -5.14
CA ALA A 228 7.75 10.80 -6.33
C ALA A 228 9.03 11.60 -6.59
N GLY A 229 9.97 10.98 -7.31
CA GLY A 229 11.19 11.62 -7.82
C GLY A 229 12.48 10.94 -7.38
N HIS A 230 13.54 11.25 -8.11
CA HIS A 230 14.85 10.63 -7.94
C HIS A 230 15.50 10.89 -6.58
N ASP A 231 16.14 9.85 -6.05
CA ASP A 231 16.94 9.91 -4.83
C ASP A 231 18.27 9.14 -5.03
N PRO A 232 19.44 9.79 -4.99
CA PRO A 232 20.71 9.12 -5.18
C PRO A 232 21.09 8.14 -4.05
N ARG A 233 20.39 8.17 -2.91
CA ARG A 233 20.59 7.22 -1.79
C ARG A 233 19.93 5.85 -2.04
N ASP A 234 18.98 5.78 -2.98
CA ASP A 234 18.41 4.51 -3.45
C ASP A 234 18.91 4.21 -4.87
N SER A 235 19.78 3.22 -5.00
CA SER A 235 20.36 2.82 -6.29
C SER A 235 19.36 2.35 -7.32
N THR A 236 18.12 2.05 -6.90
CA THR A 236 17.03 1.64 -7.80
C THR A 236 16.12 2.80 -8.18
N SER A 237 16.33 3.97 -7.59
CA SER A 237 15.53 5.17 -7.90
C SER A 237 15.75 5.62 -9.33
N ILE A 238 14.66 5.78 -10.08
CA ILE A 238 14.70 6.12 -11.51
C ILE A 238 15.01 7.61 -11.67
N PRO A 239 16.06 7.98 -12.41
CA PRO A 239 16.35 9.38 -12.73
C PRO A 239 15.35 9.89 -13.77
N GLN A 240 14.36 10.66 -13.33
CA GLN A 240 13.40 11.31 -14.22
C GLN A 240 13.01 12.69 -13.70
N GLU A 241 12.50 13.53 -14.60
CA GLU A 241 11.95 14.83 -14.24
C GLU A 241 10.69 14.68 -13.36
N LYS A 242 10.48 15.63 -12.45
CA LYS A 242 9.28 15.70 -11.63
C LYS A 242 8.07 15.98 -12.54
N LYS A 243 7.09 15.09 -12.50
CA LYS A 243 5.81 15.26 -13.19
C LYS A 243 4.77 15.86 -12.26
N ASP A 244 3.74 16.44 -12.84
CA ASP A 244 2.52 16.83 -12.14
C ASP A 244 1.38 15.86 -12.52
N TYR A 245 1.17 14.87 -11.68
CA TYR A 245 0.18 13.81 -11.90
C TYR A 245 -1.26 14.31 -11.83
N LYS A 246 -1.54 15.48 -11.24
CA LYS A 246 -2.88 16.11 -11.28
C LYS A 246 -3.31 16.46 -12.70
N LYS A 247 -2.38 16.71 -13.62
CA LYS A 247 -2.69 16.98 -15.03
C LYS A 247 -3.31 15.78 -15.76
N ALA A 248 -3.13 14.58 -15.23
CA ALA A 248 -3.75 13.37 -15.77
C ALA A 248 -5.21 13.18 -15.36
N LEU A 249 -5.73 14.01 -14.45
CA LEU A 249 -7.10 13.91 -13.95
C LEU A 249 -8.09 14.51 -14.96
N VAL A 250 -8.18 13.87 -16.11
CA VAL A 250 -9.07 14.25 -17.22
C VAL A 250 -10.10 13.14 -17.39
N ARG A 251 -11.39 13.49 -17.35
CA ARG A 251 -12.48 12.54 -17.56
C ARG A 251 -12.66 12.27 -19.06
N ASP A 252 -11.75 11.50 -19.63
CA ASP A 252 -11.76 11.07 -21.02
C ASP A 252 -11.00 9.75 -21.20
N VAL A 253 -11.66 8.74 -21.75
CA VAL A 253 -11.05 7.45 -22.11
C VAL A 253 -11.34 7.09 -23.56
N LYS A 254 -11.82 8.04 -24.36
CA LYS A 254 -12.15 7.80 -25.77
C LYS A 254 -10.93 7.35 -26.56
N GLY A 255 -11.05 6.16 -27.16
CA GLY A 255 -9.96 5.54 -27.92
C GLY A 255 -8.87 4.87 -27.06
N MET A 256 -8.95 4.95 -25.73
CA MET A 256 -8.06 4.21 -24.84
C MET A 256 -8.33 2.71 -24.98
N LYS A 257 -7.28 1.91 -25.10
CA LYS A 257 -7.38 0.46 -25.17
C LYS A 257 -7.17 -0.17 -23.81
N ILE A 258 -8.19 -0.86 -23.29
CA ILE A 258 -8.16 -1.56 -22.00
C ILE A 258 -8.02 -3.06 -22.27
N GLY A 259 -6.86 -3.60 -21.93
CA GLY A 259 -6.56 -5.02 -22.06
C GLY A 259 -7.20 -5.83 -20.93
N VAL A 260 -7.78 -6.99 -21.27
CA VAL A 260 -8.38 -7.89 -20.29
C VAL A 260 -7.76 -9.29 -20.47
N PRO A 261 -6.78 -9.66 -19.63
CA PRO A 261 -6.21 -11.00 -19.66
C PRO A 261 -7.17 -12.00 -19.02
N LYS A 262 -7.62 -12.99 -19.79
CA LYS A 262 -8.53 -14.04 -19.29
C LYS A 262 -7.96 -14.80 -18.07
N GLU A 263 -6.65 -14.87 -17.98
CA GLU A 263 -5.94 -15.61 -16.94
C GLU A 263 -6.11 -14.97 -15.55
N PHE A 264 -6.40 -13.65 -15.45
CA PHE A 264 -6.74 -13.00 -14.19
C PHE A 264 -8.15 -13.35 -13.67
N PHE A 265 -9.00 -13.92 -14.52
CA PHE A 265 -10.40 -14.27 -14.19
C PHE A 265 -10.60 -15.78 -14.05
N GLY A 266 -9.52 -16.51 -13.76
CA GLY A 266 -9.51 -17.96 -13.62
C GLY A 266 -10.17 -18.48 -12.34
N GLU A 267 -9.81 -19.71 -12.00
CA GLU A 267 -10.26 -20.38 -10.78
C GLU A 267 -9.81 -19.59 -9.53
N GLY A 268 -10.68 -19.50 -8.51
CA GLY A 268 -10.43 -18.76 -7.27
C GLY A 268 -11.01 -17.33 -7.26
N ILE A 269 -11.24 -16.71 -8.42
CA ILE A 269 -11.91 -15.38 -8.47
C ILE A 269 -13.41 -15.55 -8.33
N LYS A 270 -13.99 -14.86 -7.34
CA LYS A 270 -15.43 -14.95 -7.02
C LYS A 270 -16.28 -14.34 -8.14
N GLU A 271 -17.47 -14.89 -8.36
CA GLU A 271 -18.36 -14.42 -9.43
C GLU A 271 -18.83 -12.97 -9.23
N GLU A 272 -19.02 -12.54 -7.98
CA GLU A 272 -19.35 -11.14 -7.66
C GLU A 272 -18.24 -10.17 -8.07
N THR A 273 -16.96 -10.57 -7.95
CA THR A 273 -15.83 -9.77 -8.40
C THR A 273 -15.78 -9.68 -9.92
N LYS A 274 -15.98 -10.80 -10.62
CA LYS A 274 -16.06 -10.83 -12.08
C LYS A 274 -17.18 -9.93 -12.57
N ALA A 275 -18.39 -10.06 -12.01
CA ALA A 275 -19.55 -9.27 -12.41
C ALA A 275 -19.36 -7.76 -12.17
N ALA A 276 -18.72 -7.37 -11.06
CA ALA A 276 -18.40 -5.96 -10.79
C ALA A 276 -17.40 -5.38 -11.81
N ILE A 277 -16.39 -6.16 -12.18
CA ILE A 277 -15.39 -5.75 -13.18
C ILE A 277 -16.01 -5.72 -14.56
N ASP A 278 -16.85 -6.68 -14.94
CA ASP A 278 -17.55 -6.69 -16.23
C ASP A 278 -18.43 -5.43 -16.36
N ALA A 279 -19.13 -5.03 -15.30
CA ALA A 279 -19.91 -3.79 -15.29
C ALA A 279 -19.01 -2.54 -15.45
N ALA A 280 -17.82 -2.53 -14.84
CA ALA A 280 -16.86 -1.45 -15.04
C ALA A 280 -16.30 -1.42 -16.48
N LEU A 281 -16.03 -2.57 -17.08
CA LEU A 281 -15.60 -2.66 -18.48
C LEU A 281 -16.70 -2.20 -19.46
N ASP A 282 -17.96 -2.56 -19.19
CA ASP A 282 -19.11 -2.06 -19.96
C ASP A 282 -19.27 -0.54 -19.88
N PHE A 283 -18.99 0.05 -18.70
CA PHE A 283 -18.94 1.50 -18.55
C PHE A 283 -17.83 2.10 -19.43
N TYR A 284 -16.59 1.62 -19.35
CA TYR A 284 -15.50 2.13 -20.17
C TYR A 284 -15.80 2.05 -21.67
N LYS A 285 -16.43 0.95 -22.11
CA LYS A 285 -16.86 0.79 -23.49
C LYS A 285 -17.91 1.83 -23.91
N LYS A 286 -18.85 2.17 -23.03
CA LYS A 286 -19.85 3.24 -23.26
C LYS A 286 -19.22 4.62 -23.34
N GLU A 287 -18.17 4.88 -22.56
CA GLU A 287 -17.38 6.12 -22.59
C GLU A 287 -16.41 6.17 -23.80
N GLY A 288 -16.40 5.15 -24.66
CA GLY A 288 -15.64 5.14 -25.91
C GLY A 288 -14.26 4.51 -25.84
N ALA A 289 -13.93 3.80 -24.77
CA ALA A 289 -12.74 2.95 -24.73
C ALA A 289 -12.94 1.66 -25.52
N GLU A 290 -11.85 1.07 -26.01
CA GLU A 290 -11.82 -0.22 -26.68
C GLU A 290 -11.39 -1.32 -25.69
N ILE A 291 -12.24 -2.33 -25.48
CA ILE A 291 -11.91 -3.49 -24.65
C ILE A 291 -11.22 -4.53 -25.51
N VAL A 292 -9.96 -4.84 -25.20
CA VAL A 292 -9.07 -5.69 -25.99
C VAL A 292 -8.76 -6.98 -25.23
N PRO A 293 -9.07 -8.17 -25.74
CA PRO A 293 -8.61 -9.41 -25.14
C PRO A 293 -7.09 -9.52 -25.30
N VAL A 294 -6.40 -9.76 -24.19
CA VAL A 294 -4.96 -10.02 -24.15
C VAL A 294 -4.69 -11.32 -23.39
N SER A 295 -3.49 -11.87 -23.51
CA SER A 295 -3.12 -13.12 -22.83
C SER A 295 -1.76 -12.98 -22.14
N ILE A 296 -1.65 -13.49 -20.92
CA ILE A 296 -0.44 -13.56 -20.11
C ILE A 296 -0.32 -15.00 -19.58
N PRO A 297 0.12 -15.94 -20.41
CA PRO A 297 -0.01 -17.39 -20.15
C PRO A 297 0.64 -17.87 -18.85
N HIS A 298 1.75 -17.23 -18.42
CA HIS A 298 2.48 -17.65 -17.22
C HIS A 298 2.08 -16.91 -15.95
N ILE A 299 1.00 -16.11 -15.96
CA ILE A 299 0.58 -15.31 -14.80
C ILE A 299 0.34 -16.16 -13.55
N ASN A 300 -0.24 -17.36 -13.71
CA ASN A 300 -0.50 -18.29 -12.61
C ASN A 300 0.78 -18.80 -11.92
N SER A 301 1.94 -18.67 -12.58
CA SER A 301 3.24 -18.96 -11.95
C SER A 301 3.72 -17.83 -11.03
N GLY A 302 3.08 -16.65 -11.08
CA GLY A 302 3.49 -15.45 -10.36
C GLY A 302 3.61 -15.68 -8.86
N VAL A 303 2.61 -16.31 -8.24
CA VAL A 303 2.62 -16.61 -6.79
C VAL A 303 3.81 -17.48 -6.43
N SER A 304 4.05 -18.58 -7.16
CA SER A 304 5.21 -19.46 -6.89
C SER A 304 6.54 -18.73 -7.06
N VAL A 305 6.67 -17.91 -8.10
CA VAL A 305 7.87 -17.10 -8.36
C VAL A 305 8.11 -16.09 -7.23
N TYR A 306 7.06 -15.42 -6.79
CA TYR A 306 7.13 -14.45 -5.69
C TYR A 306 7.56 -15.13 -4.37
N TYR A 307 6.94 -16.25 -4.00
CA TYR A 307 7.26 -16.96 -2.76
C TYR A 307 8.60 -17.72 -2.79
N ILE A 308 9.33 -17.66 -3.90
CA ILE A 308 10.75 -18.02 -4.00
C ILE A 308 11.64 -16.78 -3.87
N ILE A 309 11.38 -15.73 -4.66
CA ILE A 309 12.22 -14.53 -4.73
C ILE A 309 12.13 -13.71 -3.43
N ALA A 310 10.91 -13.40 -2.98
CA ALA A 310 10.71 -12.54 -1.81
C ALA A 310 11.27 -13.14 -0.51
N PRO A 311 11.06 -14.43 -0.18
CA PRO A 311 11.75 -15.07 0.95
C PRO A 311 13.27 -15.11 0.82
N ALA A 312 13.82 -15.35 -0.38
CA ALA A 312 15.26 -15.32 -0.61
C ALA A 312 15.85 -13.95 -0.26
N GLU A 313 15.25 -12.86 -0.75
CA GLU A 313 15.66 -11.50 -0.43
C GLU A 313 15.43 -11.15 1.04
N ALA A 314 14.31 -11.57 1.63
CA ALA A 314 14.01 -11.40 3.05
C ALA A 314 15.06 -12.04 3.95
N SER A 315 15.52 -13.26 3.62
CA SER A 315 16.54 -13.95 4.42
C SER A 315 17.83 -13.15 4.50
N SER A 316 18.21 -12.46 3.42
CA SER A 316 19.36 -11.56 3.38
C SER A 316 19.09 -10.23 4.07
N ASN A 317 17.93 -9.60 3.80
CA ASN A 317 17.58 -8.30 4.37
C ASN A 317 17.41 -8.35 5.89
N LEU A 318 16.81 -9.42 6.43
CA LEU A 318 16.59 -9.58 7.86
C LEU A 318 17.78 -10.21 8.60
N ALA A 319 18.87 -10.52 7.93
CA ALA A 319 20.11 -11.01 8.56
C ALA A 319 20.71 -9.97 9.51
N ARG A 320 20.47 -8.67 9.27
CA ARG A 320 20.96 -7.55 10.09
C ARG A 320 20.34 -7.50 11.51
N TYR A 321 19.21 -8.15 11.71
CA TYR A 321 18.55 -8.22 13.02
C TYR A 321 19.06 -9.41 13.81
N ASP A 322 20.23 -9.24 14.42
CA ASP A 322 21.00 -10.30 15.08
C ASP A 322 21.19 -10.09 16.60
N GLY A 323 20.67 -8.95 17.13
CA GLY A 323 20.80 -8.58 18.53
C GLY A 323 22.14 -7.94 18.89
N VAL A 324 22.98 -7.58 17.90
CA VAL A 324 24.30 -6.96 18.16
C VAL A 324 24.27 -5.46 17.92
N SER A 325 23.84 -5.02 16.73
CA SER A 325 23.94 -3.60 16.33
C SER A 325 22.80 -2.75 16.88
N TYR A 326 21.57 -3.24 16.82
CA TYR A 326 20.36 -2.55 17.29
C TYR A 326 19.17 -3.52 17.35
N GLY A 327 18.08 -3.07 17.98
CA GLY A 327 16.87 -3.87 18.13
C GLY A 327 16.91 -4.78 19.36
N PHE A 328 15.97 -5.72 19.42
CA PHE A 328 15.84 -6.68 20.52
C PHE A 328 17.07 -7.58 20.62
N ARG A 329 17.53 -7.79 21.87
CA ARG A 329 18.62 -8.71 22.20
C ARG A 329 18.21 -9.56 23.39
N ALA A 330 18.13 -10.88 23.19
CA ALA A 330 17.90 -11.84 24.27
C ALA A 330 19.19 -12.13 25.05
N PRO A 331 19.12 -12.39 26.34
CA PRO A 331 20.26 -12.92 27.13
C PRO A 331 20.67 -14.30 26.57
N GLY A 332 21.98 -14.55 26.47
CA GLY A 332 22.54 -15.83 26.03
C GLY A 332 23.73 -16.26 26.89
N GLU A 333 24.03 -17.56 26.94
CA GLU A 333 25.19 -18.12 27.61
C GLU A 333 26.48 -17.83 26.83
N ASP A 334 26.36 -17.81 25.50
CA ASP A 334 27.39 -17.40 24.55
C ASP A 334 26.78 -16.63 23.39
N ILE A 335 27.61 -16.22 22.41
CA ILE A 335 27.17 -15.43 21.26
C ILE A 335 26.21 -16.21 20.36
N ILE A 336 26.38 -17.51 20.21
CA ILE A 336 25.53 -18.36 19.37
C ILE A 336 24.16 -18.51 20.03
N ASP A 337 24.11 -18.80 21.31
CA ASP A 337 22.90 -18.90 22.08
C ASP A 337 22.13 -17.57 22.08
N MET A 338 22.85 -16.45 22.23
CA MET A 338 22.25 -15.10 22.12
C MET A 338 21.61 -14.88 20.73
N TYR A 339 22.28 -15.23 19.62
CA TYR A 339 21.71 -15.11 18.28
C TYR A 339 20.46 -15.98 18.11
N ILE A 340 20.50 -17.23 18.54
CA ILE A 340 19.37 -18.17 18.44
C ILE A 340 18.19 -17.63 19.23
N LYS A 341 18.38 -17.25 20.49
CA LYS A 341 17.32 -16.73 21.36
C LYS A 341 16.74 -15.43 20.83
N THR A 342 17.60 -14.49 20.39
CA THR A 342 17.18 -13.20 19.83
C THR A 342 16.24 -13.39 18.63
N ARG A 343 16.67 -14.17 17.66
CA ARG A 343 15.88 -14.37 16.42
C ARG A 343 14.64 -15.23 16.65
N SER A 344 14.71 -16.21 17.56
CA SER A 344 13.57 -17.08 17.90
C SER A 344 12.46 -16.33 18.64
N GLN A 345 12.81 -15.39 19.53
CA GLN A 345 11.87 -14.62 20.34
C GLN A 345 11.42 -13.32 19.67
N GLY A 346 12.32 -12.67 18.92
CA GLY A 346 12.08 -11.37 18.31
C GLY A 346 11.24 -11.46 17.03
N PHE A 347 11.35 -12.53 16.24
CA PHE A 347 10.55 -12.73 15.03
C PHE A 347 9.32 -13.60 15.27
N GLY A 348 8.21 -13.23 14.63
CA GLY A 348 7.00 -14.04 14.55
C GLY A 348 7.16 -15.26 13.63
N GLU A 349 6.16 -16.13 13.65
CA GLU A 349 6.20 -17.43 12.95
C GLU A 349 6.31 -17.30 11.43
N GLU A 350 5.56 -16.37 10.83
CA GLU A 350 5.57 -16.17 9.37
C GLU A 350 6.92 -15.64 8.89
N VAL A 351 7.50 -14.69 9.61
CA VAL A 351 8.84 -14.15 9.30
C VAL A 351 9.89 -15.26 9.39
N LYS A 352 9.87 -16.06 10.45
CA LYS A 352 10.78 -17.21 10.60
C LYS A 352 10.63 -18.21 9.46
N ARG A 353 9.39 -18.52 9.07
CA ARG A 353 9.09 -19.43 7.95
C ARG A 353 9.69 -18.91 6.65
N ARG A 354 9.51 -17.63 6.31
CA ARG A 354 10.05 -17.03 5.10
C ARG A 354 11.57 -16.92 5.11
N ILE A 355 12.19 -16.63 6.25
CA ILE A 355 13.65 -16.64 6.40
C ILE A 355 14.21 -18.06 6.14
N MET A 356 13.57 -19.10 6.72
CA MET A 356 13.99 -20.49 6.50
C MET A 356 13.82 -20.91 5.04
N LEU A 357 12.69 -20.58 4.42
CA LEU A 357 12.45 -20.84 3.00
C LEU A 357 13.48 -20.11 2.13
N GLY A 358 13.79 -18.86 2.42
CA GLY A 358 14.80 -18.08 1.70
C GLY A 358 16.19 -18.70 1.79
N ASN A 359 16.62 -19.09 2.98
CA ASN A 359 17.89 -19.80 3.17
C ASN A 359 17.94 -21.12 2.41
N TYR A 360 16.82 -21.86 2.38
CA TYR A 360 16.74 -23.12 1.65
C TYR A 360 16.92 -22.92 0.14
N VAL A 361 16.17 -21.98 -0.46
CA VAL A 361 16.24 -21.76 -1.91
C VAL A 361 17.56 -21.11 -2.37
N LEU A 362 18.32 -20.49 -1.46
CA LEU A 362 19.65 -19.93 -1.73
C LEU A 362 20.78 -20.91 -1.43
N SER A 363 20.50 -22.07 -0.83
CA SER A 363 21.54 -23.03 -0.45
C SER A 363 22.12 -23.77 -1.65
N ALA A 364 23.33 -24.31 -1.47
CA ALA A 364 24.03 -25.07 -2.51
C ALA A 364 23.19 -26.24 -3.00
N GLY A 365 23.07 -26.41 -4.31
CA GLY A 365 22.26 -27.44 -4.98
C GLY A 365 20.80 -27.04 -5.22
N TYR A 366 20.27 -26.01 -4.56
CA TYR A 366 18.90 -25.52 -4.74
C TYR A 366 18.83 -24.17 -5.45
N TYR A 367 19.89 -23.38 -5.40
CA TYR A 367 19.96 -22.04 -6.00
C TYR A 367 19.57 -22.05 -7.49
N ASP A 368 20.17 -22.92 -8.28
CA ASP A 368 19.88 -23.00 -9.72
C ASP A 368 18.49 -23.55 -10.00
N ALA A 369 18.06 -24.56 -9.20
CA ALA A 369 16.79 -25.24 -9.41
C ALA A 369 15.57 -24.38 -9.04
N TYR A 370 15.71 -23.48 -8.04
CA TYR A 370 14.62 -22.66 -7.54
C TYR A 370 14.83 -21.19 -7.84
N TYR A 371 15.87 -20.54 -7.27
CA TYR A 371 16.03 -19.10 -7.34
C TYR A 371 16.30 -18.60 -8.76
N LEU A 372 17.29 -19.17 -9.47
CA LEU A 372 17.56 -18.81 -10.86
C LEU A 372 16.41 -19.14 -11.79
N LYS A 373 15.70 -20.25 -11.55
CA LYS A 373 14.51 -20.60 -12.32
C LYS A 373 13.39 -19.57 -12.10
N ALA A 374 13.16 -19.13 -10.88
CA ALA A 374 12.18 -18.10 -10.56
C ALA A 374 12.53 -16.76 -11.25
N LEU A 375 13.80 -16.36 -11.27
CA LEU A 375 14.24 -15.15 -11.99
C LEU A 375 13.99 -15.26 -13.51
N LYS A 376 14.20 -16.43 -14.10
CA LYS A 376 13.91 -16.67 -15.53
C LYS A 376 12.39 -16.55 -15.81
N VAL A 377 11.56 -17.12 -14.95
CA VAL A 377 10.08 -17.01 -15.10
C VAL A 377 9.63 -15.55 -14.87
N ARG A 378 10.22 -14.82 -13.91
CA ARG A 378 9.98 -13.37 -13.74
C ARG A 378 10.26 -12.60 -15.04
N THR A 379 11.39 -12.92 -15.71
CA THR A 379 11.74 -12.29 -16.99
C THR A 379 10.72 -12.62 -18.08
N LEU A 380 10.25 -13.87 -18.14
CA LEU A 380 9.21 -14.29 -19.08
C LEU A 380 7.88 -13.56 -18.82
N LEU A 381 7.45 -13.48 -17.56
CA LEU A 381 6.26 -12.70 -17.19
C LEU A 381 6.37 -11.24 -17.66
N LYS A 382 7.53 -10.60 -17.44
CA LYS A 382 7.73 -9.24 -17.91
C LYS A 382 7.59 -9.13 -19.42
N GLN A 383 8.16 -10.05 -20.18
CA GLN A 383 8.03 -10.07 -21.64
C GLN A 383 6.59 -10.24 -22.08
N GLU A 384 5.81 -11.10 -21.43
CA GLU A 384 4.38 -11.30 -21.75
C GLU A 384 3.54 -10.05 -21.49
N PHE A 385 3.79 -9.35 -20.39
CA PHE A 385 3.17 -8.05 -20.13
C PHE A 385 3.60 -6.99 -21.17
N ASP A 386 4.89 -6.94 -21.52
CA ASP A 386 5.39 -6.02 -22.55
C ASP A 386 4.71 -6.28 -23.91
N GLU A 387 4.46 -7.56 -24.29
CA GLU A 387 3.69 -7.91 -25.49
C GLU A 387 2.21 -7.49 -25.38
N ALA A 388 1.57 -7.75 -24.23
CA ALA A 388 0.20 -7.33 -23.98
C ALA A 388 0.06 -5.79 -24.09
N PHE A 389 1.01 -5.04 -23.56
CA PHE A 389 1.06 -3.58 -23.64
C PHE A 389 1.37 -3.01 -25.04
N LYS A 390 1.70 -3.82 -26.03
CA LYS A 390 1.69 -3.37 -27.45
C LYS A 390 0.27 -3.28 -28.00
N LEU A 391 -0.68 -4.00 -27.40
CA LEU A 391 -2.06 -4.08 -27.83
C LEU A 391 -2.99 -3.15 -27.04
N CYS A 392 -2.60 -2.74 -25.83
CA CYS A 392 -3.42 -1.92 -24.95
C CYS A 392 -2.61 -0.87 -24.19
N ASP A 393 -3.32 0.13 -23.66
CA ASP A 393 -2.73 1.23 -22.86
C ASP A 393 -2.74 0.92 -21.38
N VAL A 394 -3.79 0.21 -20.92
CA VAL A 394 -4.04 -0.18 -19.53
C VAL A 394 -4.56 -1.61 -19.52
N ILE A 395 -4.21 -2.37 -18.47
CA ILE A 395 -4.79 -3.71 -18.22
C ILE A 395 -5.72 -3.60 -17.01
N ALA A 396 -6.96 -4.08 -17.14
CA ALA A 396 -7.91 -4.22 -16.03
C ALA A 396 -7.88 -5.64 -15.46
N ALA A 397 -7.84 -5.74 -14.14
CA ALA A 397 -7.80 -7.00 -13.40
C ALA A 397 -8.44 -6.87 -12.02
N PRO A 398 -8.80 -7.98 -11.34
CA PRO A 398 -9.20 -7.94 -9.94
C PRO A 398 -8.08 -7.41 -9.04
N SER A 399 -8.42 -6.64 -7.99
CA SER A 399 -7.47 -6.27 -6.93
C SER A 399 -7.35 -7.38 -5.87
N ALA A 400 -8.37 -8.20 -5.72
CA ALA A 400 -8.44 -9.34 -4.82
C ALA A 400 -9.38 -10.41 -5.38
N SER A 401 -9.33 -11.62 -4.84
CA SER A 401 -10.20 -12.74 -5.26
C SER A 401 -11.69 -12.47 -5.03
N GLY A 402 -12.03 -11.72 -4.00
CA GLY A 402 -13.38 -11.37 -3.56
C GLY A 402 -13.37 -10.19 -2.60
N THR A 403 -14.40 -10.12 -1.75
CA THR A 403 -14.43 -9.22 -0.60
C THR A 403 -13.48 -9.69 0.50
N SER A 404 -13.25 -8.86 1.52
CA SER A 404 -12.50 -9.23 2.72
C SER A 404 -13.07 -10.51 3.37
N PHE A 405 -12.24 -11.23 4.11
CA PHE A 405 -12.55 -12.47 4.81
C PHE A 405 -12.46 -12.28 6.33
N LYS A 406 -13.07 -13.22 7.07
CA LYS A 406 -13.07 -13.19 8.55
C LYS A 406 -11.71 -13.57 9.11
N PHE A 407 -11.43 -13.11 10.32
CA PHE A 407 -10.25 -13.54 11.08
C PHE A 407 -10.19 -15.07 11.19
N GLY A 408 -8.99 -15.64 11.01
CA GLY A 408 -8.74 -17.07 11.08
C GLY A 408 -9.38 -17.90 9.95
N ALA A 409 -9.81 -17.28 8.85
CA ALA A 409 -10.39 -17.98 7.71
C ALA A 409 -9.42 -18.98 7.06
N PHE A 410 -8.13 -18.72 7.13
CA PHE A 410 -7.09 -19.57 6.54
C PHE A 410 -6.21 -20.19 7.64
N SER A 411 -6.30 -21.49 7.82
CA SER A 411 -5.41 -22.27 8.71
C SER A 411 -4.12 -22.73 8.01
N ASP A 412 -4.17 -22.85 6.67
CA ASP A 412 -3.04 -23.21 5.83
C ASP A 412 -2.41 -21.97 5.19
N PRO A 413 -1.09 -21.76 5.35
CA PRO A 413 -0.39 -20.61 4.75
C PRO A 413 -0.52 -20.55 3.23
N LEU A 414 -0.54 -21.67 2.51
CA LEU A 414 -0.64 -21.67 1.05
C LEU A 414 -1.98 -21.11 0.56
N SER A 415 -3.06 -21.42 1.26
CA SER A 415 -4.38 -20.85 0.95
C SER A 415 -4.41 -19.33 1.11
N LEU A 416 -3.76 -18.79 2.15
CA LEU A 416 -3.62 -17.34 2.31
C LEU A 416 -2.74 -16.72 1.22
N TYR A 417 -1.68 -17.43 0.80
CA TYR A 417 -0.80 -16.95 -0.28
C TYR A 417 -1.50 -16.83 -1.64
N MET A 418 -2.55 -17.62 -1.86
CA MET A 418 -3.36 -17.56 -3.09
C MET A 418 -4.21 -16.28 -3.18
N GLU A 419 -4.47 -15.61 -2.06
CA GLU A 419 -5.14 -14.29 -2.08
C GLU A 419 -4.31 -13.22 -2.80
N ASP A 420 -2.99 -13.42 -2.94
CA ASP A 420 -2.08 -12.50 -3.63
C ASP A 420 -2.02 -12.75 -5.16
N ILE A 421 -2.80 -13.72 -5.70
CA ILE A 421 -2.74 -14.13 -7.11
C ILE A 421 -2.98 -12.97 -8.10
N CYS A 422 -3.85 -12.03 -7.72
CA CYS A 422 -4.18 -10.88 -8.57
C CYS A 422 -3.10 -9.81 -8.61
N THR A 423 -2.31 -9.68 -7.55
CA THR A 423 -1.46 -8.50 -7.32
C THR A 423 0.03 -8.77 -7.52
N VAL A 424 0.50 -9.93 -7.12
CA VAL A 424 1.91 -10.36 -7.22
C VAL A 424 2.53 -10.21 -8.62
N PRO A 425 1.85 -10.59 -9.72
CA PRO A 425 2.45 -10.46 -11.06
C PRO A 425 2.87 -9.04 -11.39
N VAL A 426 2.12 -8.04 -10.90
CA VAL A 426 2.41 -6.61 -11.12
C VAL A 426 3.69 -6.16 -10.41
N ASN A 427 3.97 -6.70 -9.20
CA ASN A 427 5.22 -6.44 -8.49
C ASN A 427 6.42 -7.09 -9.21
N LEU A 428 6.25 -8.33 -9.67
CA LEU A 428 7.31 -9.06 -10.38
C LEU A 428 7.80 -8.33 -11.63
N ILE A 429 6.90 -7.64 -12.34
CA ILE A 429 7.25 -6.87 -13.53
C ILE A 429 7.62 -5.41 -13.24
N GLY A 430 7.42 -4.93 -12.01
CA GLY A 430 7.72 -3.56 -11.58
C GLY A 430 6.76 -2.49 -12.12
N ALA A 431 5.61 -2.87 -12.67
CA ALA A 431 4.64 -1.95 -13.28
C ALA A 431 3.86 -1.13 -12.24
N PRO A 432 3.37 0.08 -12.58
CA PRO A 432 2.44 0.82 -11.74
C PRO A 432 1.04 0.18 -11.78
N SER A 433 0.30 0.31 -10.68
CA SER A 433 -1.10 -0.12 -10.63
C SER A 433 -1.88 0.65 -9.57
N ILE A 434 -3.13 0.98 -9.88
CA ILE A 434 -4.07 1.63 -8.98
C ILE A 434 -5.28 0.72 -8.74
N SER A 435 -5.63 0.49 -7.48
CA SER A 435 -6.85 -0.19 -7.07
C SER A 435 -7.92 0.83 -6.75
N ILE A 436 -9.11 0.64 -7.32
CA ILE A 436 -10.28 1.51 -7.11
C ILE A 436 -11.50 0.67 -6.71
N PRO A 437 -12.41 1.20 -5.90
CA PRO A 437 -13.70 0.56 -5.60
C PRO A 437 -14.57 0.45 -6.86
N VAL A 438 -15.17 -0.73 -7.11
CA VAL A 438 -16.04 -0.96 -8.27
C VAL A 438 -17.38 -1.59 -7.89
N GLY A 439 -17.66 -1.79 -6.61
CA GLY A 439 -18.89 -2.38 -6.16
C GLY A 439 -18.88 -2.79 -4.71
N PHE A 440 -19.97 -3.43 -4.29
CA PHE A 440 -20.16 -3.98 -2.95
C PHE A 440 -20.86 -5.33 -3.04
N LYS A 441 -20.47 -6.25 -2.16
CA LYS A 441 -21.17 -7.53 -1.95
C LYS A 441 -21.41 -7.72 -0.45
N ASP A 442 -22.68 -7.89 -0.06
CA ASP A 442 -23.08 -8.07 1.34
C ASP A 442 -22.55 -6.97 2.29
N GLY A 443 -22.50 -5.72 1.81
CA GLY A 443 -21.99 -4.56 2.54
C GLY A 443 -20.46 -4.42 2.54
N MET A 444 -19.72 -5.36 1.95
CA MET A 444 -18.26 -5.32 1.86
C MET A 444 -17.80 -4.85 0.47
N PRO A 445 -16.73 -4.05 0.39
CA PRO A 445 -16.23 -3.50 -0.88
C PRO A 445 -15.64 -4.56 -1.82
N LEU A 446 -15.69 -4.27 -3.12
CA LEU A 446 -15.01 -4.96 -4.21
C LEU A 446 -14.11 -3.97 -4.96
N GLY A 447 -12.90 -4.39 -5.31
CA GLY A 447 -11.94 -3.55 -6.02
C GLY A 447 -11.48 -4.13 -7.37
N MET A 448 -11.22 -3.22 -8.30
CA MET A 448 -10.54 -3.48 -9.57
C MET A 448 -9.21 -2.76 -9.59
N GLN A 449 -8.18 -3.37 -10.13
CA GLN A 449 -6.92 -2.67 -10.41
C GLN A 449 -6.76 -2.37 -11.90
N LEU A 450 -6.20 -1.19 -12.16
CA LEU A 450 -5.76 -0.75 -13.48
C LEU A 450 -4.23 -0.76 -13.48
N ILE A 451 -3.63 -1.56 -14.36
CA ILE A 451 -2.19 -1.78 -14.46
C ILE A 451 -1.67 -1.04 -15.68
N GLY A 452 -0.64 -0.22 -15.52
CA GLY A 452 -0.03 0.57 -16.58
C GLY A 452 1.32 0.02 -17.04
N LYS A 453 1.80 0.53 -18.16
CA LYS A 453 3.21 0.37 -18.57
C LYS A 453 4.12 0.99 -17.51
N THR A 454 5.38 0.58 -17.47
CA THR A 454 6.39 1.25 -16.65
C THR A 454 6.36 2.76 -16.90
N LEU A 455 6.26 3.55 -15.83
CA LEU A 455 6.16 5.03 -15.82
C LEU A 455 4.90 5.61 -16.50
N ALA A 456 3.82 4.82 -16.59
CA ALA A 456 2.53 5.25 -17.12
C ALA A 456 1.49 5.52 -16.01
N GLU A 457 1.92 6.11 -14.88
CA GLU A 457 1.03 6.50 -13.80
C GLU A 457 -0.08 7.44 -14.27
N GLU A 458 0.24 8.37 -15.18
CA GLU A 458 -0.73 9.31 -15.76
C GLU A 458 -1.88 8.57 -16.46
N THR A 459 -1.58 7.49 -17.21
CA THR A 459 -2.59 6.73 -17.94
C THR A 459 -3.56 5.98 -17.00
N ILE A 460 -3.02 5.34 -15.94
CA ILE A 460 -3.87 4.64 -14.97
C ILE A 460 -4.68 5.62 -14.11
N LEU A 461 -4.12 6.78 -13.77
CA LEU A 461 -4.84 7.84 -13.05
C LEU A 461 -6.00 8.39 -13.90
N GLN A 462 -5.78 8.64 -15.19
CA GLN A 462 -6.82 9.11 -16.11
C GLN A 462 -7.97 8.09 -16.22
N ALA A 463 -7.66 6.82 -16.40
CA ALA A 463 -8.66 5.77 -16.48
C ALA A 463 -9.43 5.63 -15.16
N ALA A 464 -8.73 5.58 -14.02
CA ALA A 464 -9.32 5.49 -12.70
C ALA A 464 -10.21 6.69 -12.39
N TYR A 465 -9.73 7.92 -12.65
CA TYR A 465 -10.48 9.16 -12.45
C TYR A 465 -11.76 9.19 -13.30
N THR A 466 -11.70 8.75 -14.55
CA THR A 466 -12.89 8.70 -15.43
C THR A 466 -13.96 7.79 -14.84
N PHE A 467 -13.60 6.63 -14.31
CA PHE A 467 -14.54 5.71 -13.66
C PHE A 467 -15.11 6.30 -12.37
N GLU A 468 -14.25 6.78 -11.48
CA GLU A 468 -14.65 7.32 -10.19
C GLU A 468 -15.62 8.50 -10.28
N GLN A 469 -15.36 9.44 -11.22
CA GLN A 469 -16.22 10.61 -11.44
C GLN A 469 -17.61 10.24 -11.98
N ALA A 470 -17.74 9.08 -12.60
CA ALA A 470 -19.04 8.58 -13.09
C ALA A 470 -19.78 7.75 -12.03
N HIS A 471 -19.06 7.23 -11.03
CA HIS A 471 -19.58 6.28 -10.04
C HIS A 471 -19.32 6.73 -8.58
N PRO A 472 -19.82 7.93 -8.19
CA PRO A 472 -19.65 8.43 -6.81
C PRO A 472 -20.28 7.51 -5.76
N GLU A 473 -21.22 6.64 -6.16
CA GLU A 473 -21.86 5.65 -5.30
C GLU A 473 -20.89 4.58 -4.75
N PHE A 474 -19.71 4.43 -5.33
CA PHE A 474 -18.68 3.50 -4.84
C PHE A 474 -17.71 4.16 -3.85
N THR A 475 -17.66 5.49 -3.80
CA THR A 475 -16.86 6.24 -2.83
C THR A 475 -17.70 6.47 -1.55
N LYS A 476 -17.88 5.39 -0.77
CA LYS A 476 -18.66 5.42 0.49
C LYS A 476 -17.75 5.51 1.70
N THR A 477 -18.23 6.15 2.74
CA THR A 477 -17.62 6.09 4.07
C THR A 477 -17.99 4.77 4.74
N ALA A 478 -17.00 4.08 5.31
CA ALA A 478 -17.27 2.90 6.13
C ALA A 478 -18.10 3.26 7.39
N PRO A 479 -18.90 2.35 7.95
CA PRO A 479 -19.71 2.62 9.13
C PRO A 479 -18.92 3.18 10.33
N LYS A 480 -17.68 2.72 10.53
CA LYS A 480 -16.80 3.25 11.57
C LYS A 480 -16.14 4.60 11.21
N GLY A 481 -16.25 5.03 9.95
CA GLY A 481 -15.73 6.31 9.47
C GLY A 481 -16.70 7.48 9.58
N GLU A 482 -17.90 7.29 10.08
CA GLU A 482 -18.86 8.37 10.27
C GLU A 482 -18.43 9.29 11.42
N ILE A 483 -17.95 10.50 11.08
CA ILE A 483 -17.58 11.51 12.08
C ILE A 483 -18.88 12.18 12.57
N LYS A 484 -19.20 11.97 13.85
CA LYS A 484 -20.33 12.62 14.50
C LYS A 484 -20.01 14.12 14.69
N GLU A 485 -21.00 14.96 14.32
CA GLU A 485 -20.91 16.42 14.51
C GLU A 485 -20.98 16.80 16.00
#